data_436e16d4e9228cbfe2677ad1d0396018
#
_entry.id   436e16d4e9228cbfe2677ad1d0396018
#
_cell.length_a   1.000
_cell.length_b   1.000
_cell.length_c   1.000
_cell.angle_alpha   90.00
_cell.angle_beta   90.00
_cell.angle_gamma   90.00
#
_symmetry.space_group_name_H-M   'P 1'
#
loop_
_entity.id
_entity.type
_entity.pdbx_description
1 polymer ?
#
loop_
_entity_poly.entity_id
_entity_poly.type
_entity_poly.pdbx_seq_one_letter_code
_entity_poly.pdbx_strand_id
1 'polypeptide(L)'
;MGNKDYKFTEYFEKEVLRKRSYIKKEWCIKIIENPIRVEKQEHNRYRFWGEIKELKGKIIRVVTLADKKTIHNAFPDRRFKNEN
;
A
#
# COMPACT_ATOMS: atom_id res chain seq x y z
N MET A 1 -7.63 -15.50 -5.63
CA MET A 1 -6.75 -15.76 -6.57
C MET A 1 -5.83 -14.67 -7.01
N GLY A 2 -6.24 -13.45 -7.07
CA GLY A 2 -5.38 -12.39 -7.54
C GLY A 2 -4.16 -12.15 -6.69
N ASN A 3 -4.19 -12.52 -5.43
CA ASN A 3 -3.10 -12.18 -4.53
C ASN A 3 -1.91 -13.14 -4.61
N LYS A 4 -1.98 -14.15 -5.46
CA LYS A 4 -0.90 -15.11 -5.55
C LYS A 4 0.41 -14.51 -6.05
N ASP A 5 0.31 -13.48 -6.87
CA ASP A 5 1.49 -12.92 -7.51
C ASP A 5 2.12 -11.77 -6.75
N TYR A 6 1.57 -11.42 -5.61
CA TYR A 6 2.09 -10.30 -4.84
C TYR A 6 3.34 -10.70 -4.08
N LYS A 7 4.28 -9.78 -4.01
CA LYS A 7 5.53 -9.98 -3.31
C LYS A 7 5.80 -8.77 -2.41
N PHE A 8 6.72 -8.94 -1.49
CA PHE A 8 7.09 -7.88 -0.56
C PHE A 8 8.60 -7.77 -0.55
N THR A 9 9.11 -6.53 -0.64
CA THR A 9 10.57 -6.37 -0.59
C THR A 9 11.08 -6.66 0.80
N GLU A 10 12.37 -6.91 0.88
CA GLU A 10 13.01 -7.12 2.17
C GLU A 10 12.86 -5.89 3.05
N TYR A 11 12.93 -4.71 2.44
CA TYR A 11 12.72 -3.45 3.17
C TYR A 11 11.34 -3.44 3.83
N PHE A 12 10.31 -3.84 3.09
CA PHE A 12 8.97 -3.89 3.64
C PHE A 12 8.90 -4.86 4.82
N GLU A 13 9.46 -6.04 4.65
CA GLU A 13 9.40 -7.06 5.68
C GLU A 13 10.15 -6.64 6.94
N LYS A 14 11.33 -6.06 6.78
CA LYS A 14 12.19 -5.77 7.91
C LYS A 14 11.99 -4.40 8.51
N GLU A 15 11.67 -3.41 7.70
CA GLU A 15 11.57 -2.05 8.20
C GLU A 15 10.13 -1.58 8.36
N VAL A 16 9.31 -1.78 7.34
CA VAL A 16 7.97 -1.23 7.39
C VAL A 16 7.12 -1.97 8.41
N LEU A 17 7.12 -3.28 8.39
CA LEU A 17 6.33 -4.06 9.34
C LEU A 17 6.83 -3.91 10.76
N ARG A 18 8.13 -3.70 10.93
CA ARG A 18 8.67 -3.48 12.27
C ARG A 18 8.20 -2.16 12.86
N LYS A 19 8.22 -1.11 12.05
CA LYS A 19 7.80 0.21 12.53
C LYS A 19 6.29 0.36 12.60
N ARG A 20 5.59 -0.32 11.72
CA ARG A 20 4.13 -0.23 11.65
C ARG A 20 3.52 -1.61 11.71
N SER A 21 3.71 -2.25 12.84
CA SER A 21 3.27 -3.64 13.01
C SER A 21 1.75 -3.80 12.89
N TYR A 22 1.00 -2.70 12.98
CA TYR A 22 -0.44 -2.77 12.83
C TYR A 22 -0.88 -2.93 11.37
N ILE A 23 0.03 -2.72 10.41
CA ILE A 23 -0.31 -2.86 9.01
C ILE A 23 -0.21 -4.33 8.61
N LYS A 24 -1.24 -4.84 7.95
CA LYS A 24 -1.27 -6.23 7.52
C LYS A 24 -1.01 -6.31 6.03
N LYS A 25 -0.30 -7.36 5.63
CA LYS A 25 0.03 -7.56 4.22
C LYS A 25 -1.22 -7.64 3.36
N GLU A 26 -2.25 -8.32 3.84
CA GLU A 26 -3.48 -8.47 3.06
C GLU A 26 -4.18 -7.14 2.83
N TRP A 27 -4.00 -6.17 3.73
CA TRP A 27 -4.56 -4.85 3.51
C TRP A 27 -3.89 -4.15 2.33
N CYS A 28 -2.58 -4.33 2.21
CA CYS A 28 -1.83 -3.72 1.10
C CYS A 28 -2.29 -4.29 -0.22
N ILE A 29 -2.49 -5.60 -0.27
CA ILE A 29 -2.97 -6.26 -1.48
C ILE A 29 -4.37 -5.77 -1.83
N LYS A 30 -5.23 -5.67 -0.83
CA LYS A 30 -6.60 -5.21 -1.04
C LYS A 30 -6.62 -3.80 -1.61
N ILE A 31 -5.74 -2.93 -1.12
CA ILE A 31 -5.66 -1.57 -1.61
C ILE A 31 -5.21 -1.54 -3.05
N ILE A 32 -4.23 -2.36 -3.42
CA ILE A 32 -3.77 -2.40 -4.80
C ILE A 32 -4.87 -2.89 -5.72
N GLU A 33 -5.67 -3.82 -5.26
CA GLU A 33 -6.72 -4.40 -6.11
C GLU A 33 -7.94 -3.50 -6.22
N ASN A 34 -8.16 -2.62 -5.26
CA ASN A 34 -9.33 -1.75 -5.28
C ASN A 34 -9.00 -0.39 -4.69
N PRO A 35 -8.13 0.37 -5.36
CA PRO A 35 -7.66 1.64 -4.80
C PRO A 35 -8.65 2.76 -5.02
N ILE A 36 -8.58 3.76 -4.13
CA ILE A 36 -9.29 5.02 -4.34
C ILE A 36 -8.58 5.82 -5.43
N ARG A 37 -7.26 5.70 -5.48
CA ARG A 37 -6.46 6.50 -6.39
C ARG A 37 -5.15 5.77 -6.67
N VAL A 38 -4.63 5.93 -7.88
CA VAL A 38 -3.35 5.35 -8.30
C VAL A 38 -2.56 6.43 -9.00
N GLU A 39 -1.27 6.54 -8.67
CA GLU A 39 -0.38 7.47 -9.35
C GLU A 39 0.97 6.83 -9.60
N LYS A 40 1.56 7.16 -10.74
CA LYS A 40 2.92 6.75 -11.01
C LYS A 40 3.87 7.71 -10.30
N GLN A 41 4.88 7.14 -9.67
CA GLN A 41 5.87 7.89 -8.94
C GLN A 41 7.22 7.79 -9.65
N GLU A 42 8.13 8.69 -9.34
CA GLU A 42 9.46 8.61 -9.93
C GLU A 42 10.13 7.30 -9.58
N HIS A 43 11.15 6.93 -10.36
CA HIS A 43 11.93 5.72 -10.17
C HIS A 43 11.10 4.46 -10.41
N ASN A 44 10.14 4.55 -11.32
CA ASN A 44 9.32 3.40 -11.72
C ASN A 44 8.59 2.77 -10.56
N ARG A 45 7.97 3.61 -9.74
CA ARG A 45 7.15 3.12 -8.64
C ARG A 45 5.75 3.63 -8.79
N TYR A 46 4.81 2.96 -8.11
CA TYR A 46 3.41 3.34 -8.12
C TYR A 46 2.91 3.52 -6.71
N ARG A 47 2.00 4.46 -6.53
CA ARG A 47 1.34 4.71 -5.27
C ARG A 47 -0.13 4.36 -5.39
N PHE A 48 -0.62 3.64 -4.40
CA PHE A 48 -2.03 3.25 -4.32
C PHE A 48 -2.58 3.72 -2.99
N TRP A 49 -3.72 4.38 -3.01
CA TRP A 49 -4.36 4.83 -1.78
C TRP A 49 -5.64 4.03 -1.55
N GLY A 50 -5.88 3.65 -0.31
CA GLY A 50 -7.10 2.96 0.04
C GLY A 50 -7.45 3.19 1.49
N GLU A 51 -8.71 3.00 1.80
CA GLU A 51 -9.21 3.18 3.16
C GLU A 51 -9.25 1.84 3.86
N ILE A 52 -8.80 1.80 5.10
CA ILE A 52 -8.81 0.58 5.91
C ILE A 52 -9.78 0.79 7.05
N LYS A 53 -10.91 0.11 6.99
CA LYS A 53 -11.95 0.26 8.01
C LYS A 53 -11.46 -0.15 9.38
N GLU A 54 -10.63 -1.17 9.45
CA GLU A 54 -10.10 -1.66 10.71
C GLU A 54 -9.22 -0.61 11.40
N LEU A 55 -8.78 0.39 10.66
CA LEU A 55 -8.01 1.49 11.22
C LEU A 55 -8.87 2.76 11.28
N LYS A 56 -10.16 2.60 11.51
CA LYS A 56 -11.10 3.71 11.63
C LYS A 56 -11.14 4.57 10.38
N GLY A 57 -11.02 3.93 9.24
CA GLY A 57 -11.12 4.64 7.97
C GLY A 57 -9.89 5.41 7.56
N LYS A 58 -8.76 5.15 8.18
CA LYS A 58 -7.53 5.82 7.78
C LYS A 58 -7.15 5.45 6.36
N ILE A 59 -6.61 6.42 5.65
CA ILE A 59 -6.13 6.21 4.29
C ILE A 59 -4.69 5.74 4.36
N ILE A 60 -4.41 4.60 3.75
CA ILE A 60 -3.07 4.05 3.70
C ILE A 60 -2.54 4.20 2.28
N ARG A 61 -1.32 4.67 2.16
CA ARG A 61 -0.62 4.74 0.88
C ARG A 61 0.29 3.52 0.78
N VAL A 62 0.10 2.76 -0.29
CA VAL A 62 0.93 1.58 -0.58
C VAL A 62 1.79 1.90 -1.79
N VAL A 63 3.09 1.65 -1.67
CA VAL A 63 4.03 1.90 -2.75
C VAL A 63 4.53 0.58 -3.28
N THR A 64 4.43 0.40 -4.61
CA THR A 64 4.94 -0.80 -5.26
C THR A 64 6.06 -0.46 -6.21
N LEU A 65 6.77 -1.49 -6.64
CA LEU A 65 7.73 -1.35 -7.71
C LEU A 65 6.99 -1.29 -9.04
N ALA A 66 7.73 -1.23 -10.14
CA ALA A 66 7.14 -1.02 -11.46
C ALA A 66 6.14 -2.11 -11.85
N ASP A 67 6.25 -3.29 -11.28
CA ASP A 67 5.37 -4.40 -11.62
C ASP A 67 3.98 -4.27 -11.01
N LYS A 68 3.77 -3.32 -10.11
CA LYS A 68 2.52 -3.14 -9.39
C LYS A 68 2.15 -4.36 -8.55
N LYS A 69 3.10 -5.21 -8.29
CA LYS A 69 2.89 -6.46 -7.55
C LYS A 69 3.83 -6.60 -6.37
N THR A 70 5.01 -5.98 -6.45
CA THR A 70 5.98 -6.06 -5.36
C THR A 70 5.81 -4.85 -4.46
N ILE A 71 5.33 -5.07 -3.26
CA ILE A 71 5.03 -4.01 -2.32
C ILE A 71 6.29 -3.62 -1.57
N HIS A 72 6.60 -2.33 -1.59
CA HIS A 72 7.85 -1.83 -1.03
C HIS A 72 7.65 -1.01 0.23
N ASN A 73 6.52 -0.30 0.33
CA ASN A 73 6.28 0.57 1.48
C ASN A 73 4.77 0.70 1.69
N ALA A 74 4.40 1.06 2.91
CA ALA A 74 3.01 1.32 3.23
C ALA A 74 2.98 2.18 4.50
N PHE A 75 2.15 3.22 4.49
CA PHE A 75 2.05 4.08 5.67
C PHE A 75 0.77 4.90 5.60
N PRO A 76 0.29 5.38 6.75
CA PRO A 76 -0.90 6.24 6.76
C PRO A 76 -0.55 7.56 6.07
N ASP A 77 -1.45 8.03 5.22
CA ASP A 77 -1.25 9.29 4.52
C ASP A 77 -2.29 10.28 5.01
N ARG A 78 -1.90 11.08 5.98
CA ARG A 78 -2.81 12.04 6.59
C ARG A 78 -3.13 13.21 5.68
N ARG A 79 -2.33 13.41 4.64
CA ARG A 79 -2.52 14.53 3.74
C ARG A 79 -3.41 14.20 2.58
N PHE A 80 -3.69 12.93 2.39
CA PHE A 80 -4.54 12.52 1.28
C PHE A 80 -5.95 13.04 1.50
N LYS A 81 -6.51 13.64 0.47
CA LYS A 81 -7.88 14.10 0.51
C LYS A 81 -8.66 13.41 -0.58
N ASN A 82 -9.72 12.75 -0.17
CA ASN A 82 -10.62 12.11 -1.10
C ASN A 82 -11.69 13.12 -1.48
N GLU A 83 -11.58 13.64 -2.68
CA GLU A 83 -12.40 14.76 -3.08
C GLU A 83 -13.70 14.35 -3.71
N ASN A 84 -14.37 13.48 -3.13
CA ASN A 84 -15.69 13.15 -3.68
C ASN A 84 -16.79 13.98 -3.07
#